data_561fac80b6e7ab29ae0537bb938d2b84
#
_entry.id   561fac80b6e7ab29ae0537bb938d2b84
#
_cell.length_a   1.000
_cell.length_b   1.000
_cell.length_c   1.000
_cell.angle_alpha   90.00
_cell.angle_beta   90.00
_cell.angle_gamma   90.00
#
_symmetry.space_group_name_H-M   'P 1'
#
loop_
_entity.id
_entity.type
_entity.pdbx_description
1 polymer ?
#
loop_
_entity_poly.entity_id
_entity_poly.type
_entity_poly.pdbx_seq_one_letter_code
_entity_poly.pdbx_strand_id
1 'polypeptide(L)'
;MKKFTIAAAFAVLSAPAFADGHAATVGDAAAGEEQFNRQCVACHVIADADGEVLAGRNARTGPNLYGLAGRTMGSIEDFRYSDALIELGEAETPWTEEAFVGYVQDPTGWLRETLDNRRARGKMAYQVRQEEQAYDLYAFLATFGAEE
;
A
#
# COMPACT_ATOMS: atom_id res chain seq x y z
N MET A 1 42.72 49.88 -32.78
CA MET A 1 41.52 49.04 -32.98
C MET A 1 41.52 47.98 -31.89
N LYS A 2 40.66 48.19 -30.83
CA LYS A 2 40.56 47.26 -29.70
C LYS A 2 39.38 46.32 -29.96
N LYS A 3 39.63 45.03 -30.06
CA LYS A 3 38.61 43.99 -30.22
C LYS A 3 38.07 43.61 -28.86
N PHE A 4 36.79 43.88 -28.59
CA PHE A 4 36.07 43.40 -27.39
C PHE A 4 35.47 42.02 -27.70
N THR A 5 35.90 41.03 -26.93
CA THR A 5 35.36 39.67 -27.00
C THR A 5 34.29 39.56 -25.90
N ILE A 6 33.03 39.40 -26.27
CA ILE A 6 31.91 39.18 -25.36
C ILE A 6 31.83 37.68 -25.07
N ALA A 7 32.09 37.29 -23.84
CA ALA A 7 31.89 35.93 -23.37
C ALA A 7 30.42 35.82 -22.91
N ALA A 8 29.64 35.01 -23.61
CA ALA A 8 28.26 34.68 -23.19
C ALA A 8 28.32 33.54 -22.14
N ALA A 9 27.92 33.85 -20.91
CA ALA A 9 27.76 32.85 -19.85
C ALA A 9 26.38 32.20 -20.00
N PHE A 10 26.36 30.91 -20.32
CA PHE A 10 25.15 30.09 -20.26
C PHE A 10 24.88 29.71 -18.80
N ALA A 11 23.84 30.28 -18.21
CA ALA A 11 23.30 29.83 -16.92
C ALA A 11 22.47 28.57 -17.15
N VAL A 12 22.95 27.45 -16.65
CA VAL A 12 22.19 26.18 -16.61
C VAL A 12 21.21 26.30 -15.44
N LEU A 13 19.93 26.51 -15.74
CA LEU A 13 18.86 26.38 -14.73
C LEU A 13 18.66 24.89 -14.44
N SER A 14 19.14 24.44 -13.27
CA SER A 14 18.76 23.16 -12.70
C SER A 14 17.31 23.27 -12.20
N ALA A 15 16.37 22.62 -12.88
CA ALA A 15 15.01 22.46 -12.38
C ALA A 15 15.06 21.53 -11.14
N PRO A 16 14.35 21.86 -10.03
CA PRO A 16 14.21 20.92 -8.93
C PRO A 16 13.40 19.72 -9.42
N ALA A 17 13.94 18.52 -9.27
CA ALA A 17 13.17 17.29 -9.38
C ALA A 17 12.22 17.27 -8.18
N PHE A 18 10.91 17.42 -8.44
CA PHE A 18 9.90 17.10 -7.45
C PHE A 18 9.98 15.59 -7.24
N ALA A 19 10.55 15.18 -6.11
CA ALA A 19 10.41 13.81 -5.63
C ALA A 19 8.93 13.68 -5.22
N ASP A 20 8.17 12.87 -5.94
CA ASP A 20 6.85 12.45 -5.53
C ASP A 20 6.95 11.92 -4.11
N GLY A 21 6.12 12.48 -3.20
CA GLY A 21 6.23 12.29 -1.74
C GLY A 21 5.86 10.89 -1.23
N HIS A 22 6.04 9.85 -2.05
CA HIS A 22 5.93 8.47 -1.63
C HIS A 22 7.18 8.10 -0.83
N ALA A 23 7.00 7.70 0.41
CA ALA A 23 8.07 7.02 1.14
C ALA A 23 8.52 5.83 0.29
N ALA A 24 9.82 5.75 -0.01
CA ALA A 24 10.36 4.64 -0.80
C ALA A 24 10.02 3.32 -0.10
N THR A 25 9.23 2.49 -0.77
CA THR A 25 8.93 1.13 -0.30
C THR A 25 10.14 0.22 -0.55
N VAL A 26 10.28 -0.83 0.27
CA VAL A 26 11.39 -1.78 0.13
C VAL A 26 11.19 -2.71 -1.07
N GLY A 27 9.93 -3.04 -1.42
CA GLY A 27 9.58 -4.02 -2.43
C GLY A 27 9.57 -3.48 -3.87
N ASP A 28 9.45 -4.41 -4.82
CA ASP A 28 9.29 -4.16 -6.25
C ASP A 28 7.80 -4.15 -6.63
N ALA A 29 7.28 -2.98 -7.03
CA ALA A 29 5.87 -2.83 -7.38
C ALA A 29 5.45 -3.68 -8.59
N ALA A 30 6.33 -3.93 -9.57
CA ALA A 30 6.01 -4.77 -10.73
C ALA A 30 5.88 -6.25 -10.33
N ALA A 31 6.77 -6.74 -9.46
CA ALA A 31 6.64 -8.08 -8.88
C ALA A 31 5.38 -8.19 -8.01
N GLY A 32 5.04 -7.14 -7.27
CA GLY A 32 3.83 -7.04 -6.47
C GLY A 32 2.55 -7.09 -7.31
N GLU A 33 2.53 -6.42 -8.48
CA GLU A 33 1.42 -6.50 -9.43
C GLU A 33 1.19 -7.94 -9.92
N GLU A 34 2.26 -8.62 -10.31
CA GLU A 34 2.15 -10.02 -10.72
C GLU A 34 1.62 -10.91 -9.59
N GLN A 35 2.09 -10.71 -8.38
CA GLN A 35 1.65 -11.44 -7.19
C GLN A 35 0.17 -11.17 -6.89
N PHE A 36 -0.26 -9.90 -6.92
CA PHE A 36 -1.64 -9.48 -6.73
C PHE A 36 -2.57 -10.16 -7.74
N ASN A 37 -2.22 -10.11 -9.02
CA ASN A 37 -3.01 -10.69 -10.11
C ASN A 37 -3.14 -12.22 -10.01
N ARG A 38 -2.15 -12.91 -9.45
CA ARG A 38 -2.19 -14.36 -9.27
C ARG A 38 -2.99 -14.81 -8.05
N GLN A 39 -2.92 -14.07 -6.95
CA GLN A 39 -3.32 -14.61 -5.63
C GLN A 39 -4.34 -13.75 -4.88
N CYS A 40 -4.42 -12.45 -5.14
CA CYS A 40 -5.24 -11.54 -4.35
C CYS A 40 -6.59 -11.23 -5.02
N VAL A 41 -6.67 -11.25 -6.34
CA VAL A 41 -7.85 -10.86 -7.14
C VAL A 41 -9.07 -11.75 -6.93
N ALA A 42 -8.91 -12.93 -6.33
CA ALA A 42 -10.03 -13.80 -5.98
C ALA A 42 -10.91 -13.20 -4.86
N CYS A 43 -10.31 -12.38 -4.00
CA CYS A 43 -10.97 -11.79 -2.85
C CYS A 43 -11.00 -10.27 -2.85
N HIS A 44 -10.00 -9.62 -3.44
CA HIS A 44 -9.78 -8.18 -3.39
C HIS A 44 -9.92 -7.50 -4.76
N VAL A 45 -10.24 -6.22 -4.69
CA VAL A 45 -10.25 -5.29 -5.81
C VAL A 45 -9.45 -4.06 -5.43
N ILE A 46 -8.90 -3.37 -6.41
CA ILE A 46 -8.42 -1.98 -6.28
C ILE A 46 -9.33 -1.15 -7.18
N ALA A 47 -10.24 -0.39 -6.56
CA ALA A 47 -11.16 0.50 -7.24
C ALA A 47 -11.10 1.88 -6.58
N ASP A 48 -11.04 2.92 -7.37
CA ASP A 48 -10.98 4.30 -6.91
C ASP A 48 -12.30 4.79 -6.28
N ALA A 49 -12.35 6.09 -5.94
CA ALA A 49 -13.51 6.72 -5.33
C ALA A 49 -14.72 6.79 -6.29
N ASP A 50 -14.49 6.79 -7.61
CA ASP A 50 -15.54 6.81 -8.63
C ASP A 50 -16.06 5.39 -8.93
N GLY A 51 -15.41 4.35 -8.35
CA GLY A 51 -15.75 2.94 -8.53
C GLY A 51 -15.11 2.33 -9.77
N GLU A 52 -14.17 3.01 -10.44
CA GLU A 52 -13.41 2.44 -11.53
C GLU A 52 -12.45 1.37 -11.00
N VAL A 53 -12.50 0.19 -11.61
CA VAL A 53 -11.63 -0.93 -11.24
C VAL A 53 -10.26 -0.74 -11.89
N LEU A 54 -9.26 -0.40 -11.10
CA LEU A 54 -7.88 -0.19 -11.53
C LEU A 54 -7.09 -1.51 -11.58
N ALA A 55 -7.40 -2.43 -10.64
CA ALA A 55 -6.82 -3.77 -10.65
C ALA A 55 -7.77 -4.79 -10.00
N GLY A 56 -7.68 -6.05 -10.44
CA GLY A 56 -8.51 -7.14 -9.95
C GLY A 56 -9.81 -7.32 -10.75
N ARG A 57 -10.81 -7.99 -10.14
CA ARG A 57 -12.05 -8.42 -10.82
C ARG A 57 -13.32 -8.00 -10.09
N ASN A 58 -13.34 -6.88 -9.43
CA ASN A 58 -14.49 -6.42 -8.63
C ASN A 58 -14.95 -7.45 -7.56
N ALA A 59 -14.01 -8.22 -7.01
CA ALA A 59 -14.28 -9.14 -5.91
C ALA A 59 -14.57 -8.35 -4.61
N ARG A 60 -15.48 -8.88 -3.79
CA ARG A 60 -15.95 -8.23 -2.53
C ARG A 60 -15.83 -9.14 -1.31
N THR A 61 -15.11 -10.25 -1.43
CA THR A 61 -14.84 -11.17 -0.32
C THR A 61 -13.87 -10.54 0.69
N GLY A 62 -12.88 -9.81 0.19
CA GLY A 62 -12.01 -8.93 0.94
C GLY A 62 -12.35 -7.46 0.72
N PRO A 63 -11.79 -6.53 1.53
CA PRO A 63 -11.99 -5.10 1.33
C PRO A 63 -11.33 -4.61 0.04
N ASN A 64 -11.79 -3.44 -0.44
CA ASN A 64 -11.10 -2.68 -1.48
C ASN A 64 -9.72 -2.22 -0.95
N LEU A 65 -8.68 -2.42 -1.75
CA LEU A 65 -7.30 -2.10 -1.35
C LEU A 65 -6.80 -0.74 -1.89
N TYR A 66 -7.65 0.03 -2.58
CA TYR A 66 -7.31 1.39 -3.01
C TYR A 66 -6.95 2.26 -1.80
N GLY A 67 -5.84 2.98 -1.88
CA GLY A 67 -5.36 3.82 -0.78
C GLY A 67 -5.02 3.06 0.50
N LEU A 68 -4.58 1.79 0.41
CA LEU A 68 -4.26 0.99 1.60
C LEU A 68 -3.07 1.57 2.35
N ALA A 69 -2.01 1.98 1.65
CA ALA A 69 -0.81 2.49 2.29
C ALA A 69 -1.12 3.75 3.12
N GLY A 70 -0.82 3.69 4.42
CA GLY A 70 -1.12 4.77 5.38
C GLY A 70 -2.57 4.87 5.83
N ARG A 71 -3.52 4.16 5.19
CA ARG A 71 -4.92 4.16 5.61
C ARG A 71 -5.10 3.50 6.97
N THR A 72 -6.01 4.05 7.79
CA THR A 72 -6.40 3.43 9.06
C THR A 72 -6.97 2.02 8.85
N MET A 73 -6.54 1.07 9.67
CA MET A 73 -7.04 -0.32 9.62
C MET A 73 -8.54 -0.37 9.88
N GLY A 74 -9.24 -1.29 9.23
CA GLY A 74 -10.67 -1.48 9.48
C GLY A 74 -11.59 -0.34 9.02
N SER A 75 -11.11 0.64 8.25
CA SER A 75 -11.81 1.90 7.97
C SER A 75 -12.75 1.90 6.75
N ILE A 76 -12.83 0.84 5.95
CA ILE A 76 -13.79 0.78 4.84
C ILE A 76 -15.19 0.53 5.39
N GLU A 77 -16.10 1.51 5.26
CA GLU A 77 -17.42 1.52 5.90
C GLU A 77 -18.31 0.33 5.50
N ASP A 78 -18.33 -0.05 4.24
CA ASP A 78 -19.19 -1.11 3.73
C ASP A 78 -18.59 -2.53 3.85
N PHE A 79 -17.46 -2.68 4.54
CA PHE A 79 -16.79 -3.97 4.71
C PHE A 79 -16.88 -4.48 6.16
N ARG A 80 -17.28 -5.74 6.33
CA ARG A 80 -17.38 -6.37 7.65
C ARG A 80 -16.02 -6.94 8.08
N TYR A 81 -15.24 -6.12 8.73
CA TYR A 81 -13.96 -6.53 9.33
C TYR A 81 -14.13 -7.49 10.51
N SER A 82 -13.04 -8.08 10.99
CA SER A 82 -12.98 -8.76 12.29
C SER A 82 -12.96 -7.72 13.41
N ASP A 83 -13.43 -8.11 14.59
CA ASP A 83 -13.42 -7.25 15.76
C ASP A 83 -11.99 -6.74 16.07
N ALA A 84 -11.00 -7.59 15.86
CA ALA A 84 -9.58 -7.25 16.05
C ALA A 84 -9.08 -6.14 15.08
N LEU A 85 -9.53 -6.13 13.82
CA LEU A 85 -9.19 -5.03 12.90
C LEU A 85 -9.99 -3.76 13.18
N ILE A 86 -11.22 -3.89 13.71
CA ILE A 86 -12.00 -2.75 14.17
C ILE A 86 -11.31 -2.10 15.38
N GLU A 87 -10.86 -2.91 16.35
CA GLU A 87 -10.12 -2.44 17.54
C GLU A 87 -8.87 -1.63 17.15
N LEU A 88 -8.10 -2.11 16.17
CA LEU A 88 -6.95 -1.37 15.63
C LEU A 88 -7.38 -0.08 14.88
N GLY A 89 -8.52 -0.10 14.21
CA GLY A 89 -9.11 1.07 13.58
C GLY A 89 -9.53 2.14 14.58
N GLU A 90 -10.16 1.75 15.69
CA GLU A 90 -10.53 2.64 16.79
C GLU A 90 -9.31 3.28 17.46
N ALA A 91 -8.17 2.58 17.44
CA ALA A 91 -6.88 3.08 17.87
C ALA A 91 -6.13 3.89 16.78
N GLU A 92 -6.78 4.19 15.66
CA GLU A 92 -6.25 4.94 14.51
C GLU A 92 -4.94 4.35 13.94
N THR A 93 -4.76 3.03 14.07
CA THR A 93 -3.55 2.34 13.60
C THR A 93 -3.48 2.34 12.07
N PRO A 94 -2.42 2.90 11.45
CA PRO A 94 -2.30 2.92 10.00
C PRO A 94 -1.73 1.62 9.43
N TRP A 95 -2.04 1.33 8.17
CA TRP A 95 -1.33 0.33 7.39
C TRP A 95 0.06 0.83 6.98
N THR A 96 1.04 0.65 7.85
CA THR A 96 2.44 0.82 7.48
C THR A 96 2.94 -0.39 6.68
N GLU A 97 4.07 -0.26 5.98
CA GLU A 97 4.68 -1.37 5.26
C GLU A 97 4.96 -2.56 6.21
N GLU A 98 5.55 -2.30 7.36
CA GLU A 98 5.85 -3.33 8.37
C GLU A 98 4.57 -4.04 8.88
N ALA A 99 3.54 -3.28 9.21
CA ALA A 99 2.27 -3.81 9.68
C ALA A 99 1.58 -4.66 8.60
N PHE A 100 1.61 -4.22 7.35
CA PHE A 100 1.07 -4.97 6.22
C PHE A 100 1.82 -6.28 6.00
N VAL A 101 3.16 -6.23 5.97
CA VAL A 101 4.01 -7.43 5.79
C VAL A 101 3.73 -8.45 6.88
N GLY A 102 3.75 -8.05 8.15
CA GLY A 102 3.44 -8.95 9.26
C GLY A 102 2.03 -9.54 9.17
N TYR A 103 1.04 -8.70 8.84
CA TYR A 103 -0.34 -9.14 8.73
C TYR A 103 -0.56 -10.14 7.60
N VAL A 104 -0.06 -9.90 6.38
CA VAL A 104 -0.34 -10.80 5.26
C VAL A 104 0.39 -12.14 5.36
N GLN A 105 1.47 -12.21 6.15
CA GLN A 105 2.19 -13.47 6.41
C GLN A 105 1.46 -14.38 7.41
N ASP A 106 0.88 -13.82 8.46
CA ASP A 106 0.04 -14.54 9.43
C ASP A 106 -1.04 -13.62 10.02
N PRO A 107 -2.18 -13.44 9.34
CA PRO A 107 -3.20 -12.47 9.77
C PRO A 107 -3.69 -12.66 11.20
N THR A 108 -3.88 -13.91 11.61
CA THR A 108 -4.37 -14.19 12.96
C THR A 108 -3.27 -14.10 14.02
N GLY A 109 -2.06 -14.58 13.70
CA GLY A 109 -0.91 -14.50 14.59
C GLY A 109 -0.50 -13.06 14.85
N TRP A 110 -0.38 -12.29 13.79
CA TRP A 110 -0.04 -10.86 13.87
C TRP A 110 -1.05 -10.07 14.71
N LEU A 111 -2.37 -10.28 14.51
CA LEU A 111 -3.40 -9.62 15.31
C LEU A 111 -3.32 -9.99 16.80
N ARG A 112 -3.01 -11.24 17.12
CA ARG A 112 -2.86 -11.68 18.50
C ARG A 112 -1.67 -11.03 19.19
N GLU A 113 -0.57 -10.90 18.48
CA GLU A 113 0.64 -10.29 18.98
C GLU A 113 0.45 -8.76 19.15
N THR A 114 -0.06 -8.10 18.12
CA THR A 114 -0.25 -6.64 18.11
C THR A 114 -1.22 -6.18 19.20
N LEU A 115 -2.29 -6.94 19.46
CA LEU A 115 -3.32 -6.61 20.47
C LEU A 115 -3.05 -7.24 21.84
N ASP A 116 -1.96 -8.01 22.01
CA ASP A 116 -1.74 -8.89 23.19
C ASP A 116 -3.00 -9.69 23.56
N ASN A 117 -3.71 -10.18 22.55
CA ASN A 117 -5.00 -10.84 22.71
C ASN A 117 -5.01 -12.22 22.01
N ARG A 118 -4.83 -13.30 22.76
CA ARG A 118 -4.83 -14.68 22.25
C ARG A 118 -6.15 -15.11 21.58
N ARG A 119 -7.23 -14.36 21.78
CA ARG A 119 -8.55 -14.63 21.19
C ARG A 119 -8.76 -13.90 19.87
N ALA A 120 -7.91 -12.93 19.53
CA ALA A 120 -8.01 -12.19 18.28
C ALA A 120 -8.00 -13.15 17.08
N ARG A 121 -8.81 -12.82 16.07
CA ARG A 121 -8.94 -13.59 14.82
C ARG A 121 -8.99 -12.65 13.62
N GLY A 122 -8.21 -13.00 12.60
CA GLY A 122 -8.35 -12.43 11.27
C GLY A 122 -9.42 -13.14 10.46
N LYS A 123 -10.04 -12.42 9.51
CA LYS A 123 -10.94 -13.02 8.51
C LYS A 123 -10.22 -13.40 7.22
N MET A 124 -9.07 -12.83 6.94
CA MET A 124 -8.23 -13.20 5.81
C MET A 124 -7.60 -14.57 6.08
N ALA A 125 -7.91 -15.53 5.22
CA ALA A 125 -7.40 -16.90 5.33
C ALA A 125 -6.11 -17.13 4.53
N TYR A 126 -5.85 -16.31 3.52
CA TYR A 126 -4.65 -16.40 2.71
C TYR A 126 -3.42 -15.87 3.46
N GLN A 127 -2.28 -16.53 3.25
CA GLN A 127 -1.00 -16.15 3.83
C GLN A 127 0.07 -16.01 2.73
N VAL A 128 0.75 -14.89 2.69
CA VAL A 128 1.93 -14.67 1.86
C VAL A 128 3.14 -15.32 2.56
N ARG A 129 3.68 -16.38 1.98
CA ARG A 129 4.69 -17.20 2.66
C ARG A 129 6.09 -16.61 2.63
N GLN A 130 6.40 -15.81 1.63
CA GLN A 130 7.72 -15.19 1.44
C GLN A 130 7.63 -13.72 1.78
N GLU A 131 8.48 -13.28 2.69
CA GLU A 131 8.51 -11.89 3.18
C GLU A 131 8.76 -10.90 2.04
N GLU A 132 9.68 -11.22 1.12
CA GLU A 132 9.96 -10.42 -0.07
C GLU A 132 8.67 -10.15 -0.89
N GLN A 133 7.85 -11.19 -1.11
CA GLN A 133 6.57 -11.03 -1.81
C GLN A 133 5.57 -10.14 -1.07
N ALA A 134 5.64 -10.09 0.26
CA ALA A 134 4.79 -9.20 1.03
C ALA A 134 5.22 -7.74 0.89
N TYR A 135 6.53 -7.47 0.85
CA TYR A 135 7.06 -6.15 0.53
C TYR A 135 6.70 -5.71 -0.89
N ASP A 136 6.83 -6.60 -1.88
CA ASP A 136 6.46 -6.33 -3.27
C ASP A 136 4.99 -5.96 -3.40
N LEU A 137 4.10 -6.71 -2.73
CA LEU A 137 2.67 -6.42 -2.68
C LEU A 137 2.39 -5.04 -2.07
N TYR A 138 3.06 -4.68 -0.97
CA TYR A 138 2.89 -3.36 -0.38
C TYR A 138 3.35 -2.26 -1.32
N ALA A 139 4.51 -2.43 -1.97
CA ALA A 139 5.02 -1.49 -2.95
C ALA A 139 4.02 -1.27 -4.11
N PHE A 140 3.42 -2.34 -4.63
CA PHE A 140 2.37 -2.25 -5.64
C PHE A 140 1.12 -1.51 -5.11
N LEU A 141 0.63 -1.87 -3.94
CA LEU A 141 -0.56 -1.25 -3.35
C LEU A 141 -0.35 0.24 -3.03
N ALA A 142 0.88 0.63 -2.67
CA ALA A 142 1.24 2.01 -2.40
C ALA A 142 1.21 2.91 -3.65
N THR A 143 1.16 2.34 -4.85
CA THR A 143 1.00 3.11 -6.10
C THR A 143 -0.43 3.64 -6.31
N PHE A 144 -1.40 3.21 -5.49
CA PHE A 144 -2.80 3.59 -5.61
C PHE A 144 -3.25 4.47 -4.43
N GLY A 145 -3.85 5.60 -4.73
CA GLY A 145 -4.53 6.44 -3.73
C GLY A 145 -3.62 7.33 -2.88
N ALA A 146 -2.40 7.56 -3.29
CA ALA A 146 -1.52 8.55 -2.67
C ALA A 146 -1.63 9.90 -3.39
N GLU A 147 -2.87 10.39 -3.54
CA GLU A 147 -3.09 11.75 -4.00
C GLU A 147 -3.64 12.60 -2.84
N GLU A 148 -2.77 13.41 -2.27
CA GLU A 148 -3.08 14.73 -1.72
C GLU A 148 -1.99 15.72 -2.07
#